data_eed3438ecfba49718a0586bba065c94e
#
_entry.id   eed3438ecfba49718a0586bba065c94e
#
_cell.length_a   1.000
_cell.length_b   1.000
_cell.length_c   1.000
_cell.angle_alpha   90.00
_cell.angle_beta   90.00
_cell.angle_gamma   90.00
#
_symmetry.space_group_name_H-M   'P 1'
#
loop_
_entity.id
_entity.type
_entity.pdbx_description
1 polymer ?
#
loop_
_entity_poly.entity_id
_entity_poly.type
_entity_poly.pdbx_seq_one_letter_code
_entity_poly.pdbx_strand_id
1 'polypeptide(L)'
;MRTAKISRDTKETKIALELNLDGSGEGEISTGIGFFDHMLELLKKHALIDLTVKADGDLKVDYHHTVEDVGLVLGKALDKALGDRKGIVRYGFASIPMDEALCETSLDLGGRPFLVMQCAMKHMFVKDFEVKLVEEFFRAVSVESRSNIHLRQIYGDEAHHVCGGLFKSFARALRQAKAVDPNEKGVPSSKGVI
;
A
#
# COMPACT_ATOMS: atom_id res chain seq x y z
N MET A 1 1.48 13.29 -16.13
CA MET A 1 0.91 12.94 -14.83
C MET A 1 0.72 11.43 -14.73
N ARG A 2 1.23 10.82 -13.68
CA ARG A 2 1.12 9.37 -13.44
C ARG A 2 -0.14 9.08 -12.62
N THR A 3 -1.27 8.96 -13.33
CA THR A 3 -2.61 8.82 -12.71
C THR A 3 -3.31 7.53 -13.16
N ALA A 4 -4.20 7.02 -12.32
CA ALA A 4 -5.05 5.89 -12.64
C ALA A 4 -6.43 6.04 -12.00
N LYS A 5 -7.45 5.53 -12.70
CA LYS A 5 -8.78 5.32 -12.16
C LYS A 5 -9.13 3.85 -12.40
N ILE A 6 -9.49 3.16 -11.34
CA ILE A 6 -9.84 1.73 -11.34
C ILE A 6 -11.16 1.56 -10.61
N SER A 7 -12.02 0.74 -11.16
CA SER A 7 -13.24 0.28 -10.48
C SER A 7 -13.29 -1.24 -10.47
N ARG A 8 -13.89 -1.80 -9.43
CA ARG A 8 -14.17 -3.22 -9.27
C ARG A 8 -15.61 -3.36 -8.77
N ASP A 9 -16.40 -4.18 -9.41
CA ASP A 9 -17.79 -4.47 -9.02
C ASP A 9 -17.96 -5.99 -9.01
N THR A 10 -18.24 -6.54 -7.83
CA THR A 10 -18.50 -7.95 -7.59
C THR A 10 -19.81 -8.09 -6.82
N LYS A 11 -20.17 -9.32 -6.46
CA LYS A 11 -21.34 -9.55 -5.58
C LYS A 11 -21.07 -9.16 -4.13
N GLU A 12 -19.80 -9.06 -3.75
CA GLU A 12 -19.33 -8.84 -2.38
C GLU A 12 -18.90 -7.40 -2.14
N THR A 13 -18.31 -6.75 -3.17
CA THR A 13 -17.74 -5.40 -3.02
C THR A 13 -17.98 -4.55 -4.27
N LYS A 14 -18.13 -3.23 -4.05
CA LYS A 14 -18.10 -2.20 -5.10
C LYS A 14 -17.07 -1.16 -4.73
N ILE A 15 -16.03 -1.04 -5.54
CA ILE A 15 -14.88 -0.18 -5.24
C ILE A 15 -14.61 0.75 -6.42
N ALA A 16 -14.44 2.04 -6.12
CA ALA A 16 -13.92 3.04 -7.04
C ALA A 16 -12.70 3.70 -6.41
N LEU A 17 -11.60 3.75 -7.17
CA LEU A 17 -10.34 4.31 -6.71
C LEU A 17 -9.73 5.20 -7.78
N GLU A 18 -9.29 6.39 -7.34
CA GLU A 18 -8.49 7.32 -8.13
C GLU A 18 -7.14 7.54 -7.45
N LEU A 19 -6.08 7.46 -8.24
CA LEU A 19 -4.69 7.61 -7.78
C LEU A 19 -3.96 8.62 -8.65
N ASN A 20 -3.19 9.51 -7.99
CA ASN A 20 -2.17 10.34 -8.61
C ASN A 20 -0.85 10.13 -7.86
N LEU A 21 0.14 9.53 -8.52
CA LEU A 21 1.47 9.28 -7.91
C LEU A 21 2.25 10.57 -7.64
N ASP A 22 1.97 11.63 -8.40
CA ASP A 22 2.64 12.93 -8.29
C ASP A 22 1.84 13.94 -7.45
N GLY A 23 1.05 13.41 -6.50
CA GLY A 23 0.17 14.18 -5.63
C GLY A 23 0.84 14.81 -4.40
N SER A 24 0.02 15.41 -3.55
CA SER A 24 0.40 16.11 -2.31
C SER A 24 -0.17 15.46 -1.04
N GLY A 25 -0.89 14.36 -1.17
CA GLY A 25 -1.54 13.65 -0.06
C GLY A 25 -3.00 14.06 0.11
N GLU A 26 -3.68 14.43 -0.97
CA GLU A 26 -5.08 14.82 -0.99
C GLU A 26 -5.98 13.66 -1.45
N GLY A 27 -7.30 13.81 -1.23
CA GLY A 27 -8.32 12.83 -1.61
C GLY A 27 -9.11 12.33 -0.41
N GLU A 28 -10.19 11.60 -0.67
CA GLU A 28 -11.15 11.13 0.32
C GLU A 28 -11.09 9.60 0.42
N ILE A 29 -11.08 9.08 1.64
CA ILE A 29 -11.08 7.65 1.94
C ILE A 29 -12.38 7.28 2.65
N SER A 30 -13.10 6.31 2.11
CA SER A 30 -14.34 5.79 2.69
C SER A 30 -14.51 4.31 2.33
N THR A 31 -14.13 3.41 3.25
CA THR A 31 -14.30 1.96 3.09
C THR A 31 -15.39 1.39 3.98
N GLY A 32 -15.92 2.19 4.91
CA GLY A 32 -16.82 1.73 5.96
C GLY A 32 -16.11 1.07 7.15
N ILE A 33 -14.79 0.91 7.11
CA ILE A 33 -13.95 0.32 8.16
C ILE A 33 -13.04 1.40 8.72
N GLY A 34 -13.45 2.06 9.82
CA GLY A 34 -12.80 3.28 10.31
C GLY A 34 -11.30 3.14 10.59
N PHE A 35 -10.83 1.98 11.12
CA PHE A 35 -9.40 1.76 11.33
C PHE A 35 -8.64 1.61 10.02
N PHE A 36 -9.23 0.93 9.02
CA PHE A 36 -8.63 0.78 7.71
C PHE A 36 -8.59 2.11 6.93
N ASP A 37 -9.66 2.92 7.03
CA ASP A 37 -9.66 4.28 6.49
C ASP A 37 -8.49 5.08 7.05
N HIS A 38 -8.27 5.02 8.38
CA HIS A 38 -7.13 5.67 9.01
C HIS A 38 -5.78 5.17 8.47
N MET A 39 -5.61 3.86 8.24
CA MET A 39 -4.39 3.30 7.66
C MET A 39 -4.15 3.80 6.21
N LEU A 40 -5.19 3.89 5.40
CA LEU A 40 -5.11 4.43 4.04
C LEU A 40 -4.81 5.95 4.03
N GLU A 41 -5.33 6.69 5.01
CA GLU A 41 -4.97 8.11 5.22
C GLU A 41 -3.47 8.28 5.54
N LEU A 42 -2.89 7.39 6.38
CA LEU A 42 -1.45 7.39 6.64
C LEU A 42 -0.66 7.08 5.36
N LEU A 43 -1.11 6.09 4.58
CA LEU A 43 -0.49 5.75 3.30
C LEU A 43 -0.50 6.94 2.35
N LYS A 44 -1.66 7.53 2.10
CA LYS A 44 -1.85 8.69 1.23
C LYS A 44 -0.92 9.84 1.62
N LYS A 45 -0.93 10.23 2.88
CA LYS A 45 -0.19 11.38 3.40
C LYS A 45 1.32 11.18 3.35
N HIS A 46 1.81 10.03 3.80
CA HIS A 46 3.25 9.79 3.90
C HIS A 46 3.90 9.39 2.57
N ALA A 47 3.14 8.81 1.63
CA ALA A 47 3.62 8.55 0.27
C ALA A 47 3.58 9.79 -0.64
N LEU A 48 2.91 10.88 -0.22
CA LEU A 48 2.62 12.04 -1.06
C LEU A 48 2.00 11.60 -2.40
N ILE A 49 0.88 10.90 -2.29
CA ILE A 49 0.01 10.55 -3.42
C ILE A 49 -1.37 11.15 -3.18
N ASP A 50 -2.07 11.56 -4.23
CA ASP A 50 -3.49 11.82 -4.06
C ASP A 50 -4.21 10.49 -4.25
N LEU A 51 -5.07 10.16 -3.30
CA LEU A 51 -5.77 8.88 -3.25
C LEU A 51 -7.21 9.10 -2.81
N THR A 52 -8.14 8.78 -3.70
CA THR A 52 -9.57 8.70 -3.37
C THR A 52 -10.00 7.25 -3.44
N VAL A 53 -10.62 6.75 -2.37
CA VAL A 53 -11.15 5.40 -2.27
C VAL A 53 -12.58 5.45 -1.77
N LYS A 54 -13.49 4.87 -2.55
CA LYS A 54 -14.87 4.61 -2.11
C LYS A 54 -15.14 3.12 -2.25
N ALA A 55 -15.41 2.46 -1.15
CA ALA A 55 -15.77 1.04 -1.13
C ALA A 55 -17.10 0.83 -0.40
N ASP A 56 -17.92 -0.04 -0.96
CA ASP A 56 -19.14 -0.57 -0.37
C ASP A 56 -19.01 -2.10 -0.41
N GLY A 57 -18.79 -2.71 0.74
CA GLY A 57 -18.55 -4.13 0.90
C GLY A 57 -19.55 -4.80 1.84
N ASP A 58 -19.52 -6.12 1.87
CA ASP A 58 -20.38 -6.98 2.68
C ASP A 58 -19.92 -7.06 4.16
N LEU A 59 -19.70 -5.91 4.80
CA LEU A 59 -19.15 -5.75 6.17
C LEU A 59 -19.91 -6.50 7.26
N LYS A 60 -21.13 -6.99 6.96
CA LYS A 60 -21.90 -7.85 7.85
C LYS A 60 -21.34 -9.28 7.92
N VAL A 61 -20.58 -9.69 6.90
CA VAL A 61 -19.86 -10.98 6.88
C VAL A 61 -18.61 -10.84 7.73
N ASP A 62 -17.65 -10.08 7.23
CA ASP A 62 -16.44 -9.62 7.92
C ASP A 62 -15.76 -8.50 7.10
N TYR A 63 -14.52 -8.16 7.41
CA TYR A 63 -13.77 -7.12 6.71
C TYR A 63 -12.84 -7.65 5.60
N HIS A 64 -12.73 -8.98 5.46
CA HIS A 64 -11.75 -9.62 4.58
C HIS A 64 -11.92 -9.19 3.12
N HIS A 65 -13.11 -9.39 2.55
CA HIS A 65 -13.38 -9.08 1.14
C HIS A 65 -13.11 -7.61 0.81
N THR A 66 -13.54 -6.70 1.69
CA THR A 66 -13.35 -5.26 1.47
C THR A 66 -11.87 -4.87 1.53
N VAL A 67 -11.12 -5.37 2.50
CA VAL A 67 -9.71 -5.05 2.70
C VAL A 67 -8.86 -5.61 1.55
N GLU A 68 -9.08 -6.88 1.17
CA GLU A 68 -8.39 -7.52 0.05
C GLU A 68 -8.69 -6.80 -1.26
N ASP A 69 -9.96 -6.56 -1.57
CA ASP A 69 -10.39 -5.97 -2.84
C ASP A 69 -9.92 -4.52 -2.99
N VAL A 70 -9.86 -3.73 -1.91
CA VAL A 70 -9.21 -2.40 -1.93
C VAL A 70 -7.72 -2.55 -2.25
N GLY A 71 -7.05 -3.56 -1.68
CA GLY A 71 -5.66 -3.89 -2.01
C GLY A 71 -5.45 -4.23 -3.48
N LEU A 72 -6.32 -5.07 -4.06
CA LEU A 72 -6.31 -5.43 -5.49
C LEU A 72 -6.46 -4.19 -6.37
N VAL A 73 -7.44 -3.33 -6.05
CA VAL A 73 -7.73 -2.12 -6.83
C VAL A 73 -6.58 -1.11 -6.71
N LEU A 74 -6.01 -0.92 -5.52
CA LEU A 74 -4.85 -0.06 -5.31
C LEU A 74 -3.61 -0.58 -6.05
N GLY A 75 -3.35 -1.88 -6.00
CA GLY A 75 -2.24 -2.51 -6.72
C GLY A 75 -2.34 -2.29 -8.24
N LYS A 76 -3.52 -2.49 -8.82
CA LYS A 76 -3.79 -2.20 -10.24
C LYS A 76 -3.61 -0.73 -10.58
N ALA A 77 -4.05 0.16 -9.70
CA ALA A 77 -3.88 1.60 -9.89
C ALA A 77 -2.40 2.00 -9.87
N LEU A 78 -1.62 1.44 -8.95
CA LEU A 78 -0.17 1.63 -8.87
C LEU A 78 0.53 1.15 -10.14
N ASP A 79 0.26 -0.08 -10.59
CA ASP A 79 0.87 -0.63 -11.82
C ASP A 79 0.54 0.23 -13.05
N LYS A 80 -0.73 0.61 -13.21
CA LYS A 80 -1.19 1.46 -14.30
C LYS A 80 -0.55 2.86 -14.27
N ALA A 81 -0.45 3.47 -13.09
CA ALA A 81 0.13 4.80 -12.95
C ALA A 81 1.66 4.80 -13.08
N LEU A 82 2.35 3.72 -12.70
CA LEU A 82 3.79 3.54 -12.92
C LEU A 82 4.13 3.33 -14.40
N GLY A 83 3.21 2.80 -15.19
CA GLY A 83 3.40 2.56 -16.62
C GLY A 83 4.59 1.64 -16.88
N ASP A 84 5.50 2.06 -17.76
CA ASP A 84 6.70 1.30 -18.14
C ASP A 84 7.86 1.41 -17.13
N ARG A 85 7.64 2.14 -16.03
CA ARG A 85 8.60 2.32 -14.91
C ARG A 85 9.94 2.95 -15.32
N LYS A 86 9.98 3.66 -16.45
CA LYS A 86 11.18 4.39 -16.88
C LYS A 86 11.46 5.57 -15.95
N GLY A 87 12.74 5.79 -15.68
CA GLY A 87 13.22 6.96 -14.94
C GLY A 87 12.83 7.00 -13.47
N ILE A 88 12.33 5.91 -12.87
CA ILE A 88 12.04 5.88 -11.44
C ILE A 88 13.24 5.40 -10.63
N VAL A 89 13.31 5.77 -9.35
CA VAL A 89 14.30 5.25 -8.40
C VAL A 89 14.18 3.74 -8.22
N ARG A 90 12.97 3.18 -8.33
CA ARG A 90 12.60 1.77 -8.27
C ARG A 90 12.67 1.16 -6.88
N TYR A 91 13.76 1.36 -6.12
CA TYR A 91 13.93 0.81 -4.79
C TYR A 91 13.57 1.83 -3.72
N GLY A 92 12.96 1.37 -2.65
CA GLY A 92 12.66 2.20 -1.49
C GLY A 92 12.86 1.45 -0.19
N PHE A 93 13.36 2.15 0.82
CA PHE A 93 13.50 1.64 2.17
C PHE A 93 13.09 2.70 3.18
N ALA A 94 12.37 2.29 4.23
CA ALA A 94 12.10 3.16 5.36
C ALA A 94 12.01 2.36 6.66
N SER A 95 12.63 2.88 7.71
CA SER A 95 12.48 2.43 9.08
C SER A 95 11.78 3.54 9.86
N ILE A 96 10.59 3.24 10.41
CA ILE A 96 9.70 4.23 11.01
C ILE A 96 9.39 3.85 12.46
N PRO A 97 9.77 4.68 13.43
CA PRO A 97 9.35 4.52 14.81
C PRO A 97 7.93 5.06 15.01
N MET A 98 7.20 4.46 15.93
CA MET A 98 5.94 4.96 16.47
C MET A 98 5.88 4.60 17.95
N ASP A 99 6.24 5.54 18.81
CA ASP A 99 6.46 5.37 20.25
C ASP A 99 7.35 4.15 20.54
N GLU A 100 6.81 3.09 21.15
CA GLU A 100 7.53 1.85 21.49
C GLU A 100 7.74 0.91 20.29
N ALA A 101 7.08 1.15 19.15
CA ALA A 101 7.14 0.29 17.98
C ALA A 101 8.16 0.79 16.94
N LEU A 102 8.80 -0.15 16.26
CA LEU A 102 9.63 0.11 15.07
C LEU A 102 9.24 -0.84 13.96
N CYS A 103 8.93 -0.28 12.78
CA CYS A 103 8.58 -1.05 11.59
C CYS A 103 9.42 -0.62 10.38
N GLU A 104 9.72 -1.58 9.52
CA GLU A 104 10.54 -1.38 8.33
C GLU A 104 9.85 -1.89 7.08
N THR A 105 10.10 -1.22 5.96
CA THR A 105 9.70 -1.69 4.64
C THR A 105 10.85 -1.57 3.66
N SER A 106 11.13 -2.66 2.92
CA SER A 106 11.93 -2.67 1.70
C SER A 106 11.00 -2.92 0.52
N LEU A 107 11.11 -2.10 -0.52
CA LEU A 107 10.24 -2.12 -1.69
C LEU A 107 11.06 -2.16 -2.98
N ASP A 108 10.69 -3.04 -3.91
CA ASP A 108 11.17 -3.05 -5.31
C ASP A 108 9.96 -2.98 -6.27
N LEU A 109 9.84 -1.88 -7.00
CA LEU A 109 8.85 -1.71 -8.08
C LEU A 109 9.32 -2.38 -9.38
N GLY A 110 9.87 -3.59 -9.26
CA GLY A 110 10.59 -4.30 -10.31
C GLY A 110 9.76 -5.25 -11.19
N GLY A 111 8.44 -5.14 -11.21
CA GLY A 111 7.57 -5.91 -12.12
C GLY A 111 7.32 -7.36 -11.70
N ARG A 112 7.79 -7.80 -10.53
CA ARG A 112 7.61 -9.17 -10.02
C ARG A 112 6.95 -9.14 -8.65
N PRO A 113 5.77 -9.78 -8.49
CA PRO A 113 5.07 -9.78 -7.23
C PRO A 113 5.75 -10.70 -6.21
N PHE A 114 5.98 -10.20 -5.00
CA PHE A 114 6.34 -11.02 -3.86
C PHE A 114 6.06 -10.26 -2.56
N LEU A 115 5.41 -10.90 -1.59
CA LEU A 115 5.24 -10.33 -0.25
C LEU A 115 6.00 -11.16 0.77
N VAL A 116 6.80 -10.50 1.60
CA VAL A 116 7.27 -11.02 2.88
C VAL A 116 6.72 -10.12 3.98
N MET A 117 5.95 -10.67 4.91
CA MET A 117 5.48 -9.94 6.07
C MET A 117 5.86 -10.66 7.36
N GLN A 118 6.66 -10.00 8.19
CA GLN A 118 7.06 -10.45 9.51
C GLN A 118 6.42 -9.54 10.57
N CYS A 119 5.29 -9.98 11.10
CA CYS A 119 4.54 -9.27 12.12
C CYS A 119 4.07 -10.27 13.19
N ALA A 120 4.49 -10.05 14.43
CA ALA A 120 4.09 -10.88 15.57
C ALA A 120 2.65 -10.62 16.02
N MET A 121 2.09 -9.47 15.64
CA MET A 121 0.78 -8.98 16.12
C MET A 121 -0.41 -9.46 15.27
N LYS A 122 -0.22 -10.29 14.26
CA LYS A 122 -1.27 -10.63 13.29
C LYS A 122 -2.55 -11.25 13.87
N HIS A 123 -2.50 -11.81 15.05
CA HIS A 123 -3.69 -12.35 15.74
C HIS A 123 -4.28 -11.39 16.79
N MET A 124 -3.82 -10.14 16.80
CA MET A 124 -4.37 -9.09 17.63
C MET A 124 -5.48 -8.33 16.90
N PHE A 125 -6.23 -7.55 17.67
CA PHE A 125 -7.30 -6.70 17.16
C PHE A 125 -7.07 -5.25 17.57
N VAL A 126 -7.40 -4.33 16.67
CA VAL A 126 -7.59 -2.92 17.00
C VAL A 126 -9.07 -2.64 16.85
N LYS A 127 -9.79 -2.55 17.97
CA LYS A 127 -11.24 -2.57 18.03
C LYS A 127 -11.77 -3.89 17.42
N ASP A 128 -12.42 -3.84 16.28
CA ASP A 128 -12.99 -4.96 15.51
C ASP A 128 -12.16 -5.32 14.25
N PHE A 129 -11.05 -4.64 14.04
CA PHE A 129 -10.14 -4.90 12.90
C PHE A 129 -9.04 -5.90 13.30
N GLU A 130 -9.02 -7.07 12.67
CA GLU A 130 -7.97 -8.06 12.87
C GLU A 130 -6.68 -7.63 12.13
N VAL A 131 -5.55 -7.58 12.83
CA VAL A 131 -4.25 -7.15 12.26
C VAL A 131 -3.81 -8.05 11.10
N LYS A 132 -4.25 -9.31 11.05
CA LYS A 132 -4.00 -10.23 9.94
C LYS A 132 -4.46 -9.66 8.59
N LEU A 133 -5.51 -8.87 8.56
CA LEU A 133 -6.03 -8.22 7.35
C LEU A 133 -5.00 -7.27 6.71
N VAL A 134 -4.05 -6.75 7.47
CA VAL A 134 -2.93 -5.96 6.92
C VAL A 134 -2.07 -6.81 5.97
N GLU A 135 -1.85 -8.09 6.30
CA GLU A 135 -1.13 -9.02 5.41
C GLU A 135 -1.92 -9.27 4.12
N GLU A 136 -3.23 -9.48 4.20
CA GLU A 136 -4.08 -9.70 3.01
C GLU A 136 -4.10 -8.46 2.11
N PHE A 137 -4.21 -7.26 2.70
CA PHE A 137 -4.11 -6.00 1.95
C PHE A 137 -2.78 -5.89 1.19
N PHE A 138 -1.64 -6.06 1.87
CA PHE A 138 -0.34 -5.93 1.21
C PHE A 138 -0.04 -7.06 0.23
N ARG A 139 -0.62 -8.26 0.44
CA ARG A 139 -0.56 -9.37 -0.52
C ARG A 139 -1.24 -8.97 -1.83
N ALA A 140 -2.47 -8.46 -1.74
CA ALA A 140 -3.23 -7.99 -2.88
C ALA A 140 -2.51 -6.84 -3.61
N VAL A 141 -1.99 -5.85 -2.85
CA VAL A 141 -1.19 -4.75 -3.41
C VAL A 141 0.05 -5.28 -4.11
N SER A 142 0.81 -6.21 -3.50
CA SER A 142 2.03 -6.78 -4.09
C SER A 142 1.76 -7.47 -5.42
N VAL A 143 0.72 -8.31 -5.47
CA VAL A 143 0.34 -9.08 -6.66
C VAL A 143 -0.03 -8.15 -7.81
N GLU A 144 -0.97 -7.24 -7.58
CA GLU A 144 -1.52 -6.41 -8.64
C GLU A 144 -0.60 -5.24 -9.05
N SER A 145 0.22 -4.73 -8.15
CA SER A 145 1.25 -3.75 -8.48
C SER A 145 2.51 -4.38 -9.08
N ARG A 146 2.61 -5.70 -9.08
CA ARG A 146 3.78 -6.46 -9.52
C ARG A 146 5.05 -5.98 -8.82
N SER A 147 4.99 -5.87 -7.48
CA SER A 147 6.06 -5.32 -6.65
C SER A 147 6.52 -6.31 -5.59
N ASN A 148 7.82 -6.30 -5.28
CA ASN A 148 8.34 -6.97 -4.09
C ASN A 148 8.15 -6.06 -2.89
N ILE A 149 7.43 -6.53 -1.88
CA ILE A 149 7.14 -5.79 -0.65
C ILE A 149 7.60 -6.63 0.54
N HIS A 150 8.58 -6.14 1.29
CA HIS A 150 9.04 -6.76 2.52
C HIS A 150 8.72 -5.82 3.68
N LEU A 151 7.80 -6.26 4.55
CA LEU A 151 7.33 -5.54 5.73
C LEU A 151 7.79 -6.27 7.00
N ARG A 152 8.37 -5.54 7.94
CA ARG A 152 8.87 -6.12 9.18
C ARG A 152 8.48 -5.25 10.38
N GLN A 153 7.85 -5.87 11.38
CA GLN A 153 7.84 -5.38 12.75
C GLN A 153 9.17 -5.75 13.37
N ILE A 154 9.97 -4.78 13.78
CA ILE A 154 11.26 -5.03 14.45
C ILE A 154 11.01 -5.27 15.93
N TYR A 155 10.21 -4.39 16.55
CA TYR A 155 9.70 -4.53 17.90
C TYR A 155 8.44 -3.66 18.08
N GLY A 156 7.80 -3.77 19.24
CA GLY A 156 6.57 -3.09 19.60
C GLY A 156 5.50 -4.08 20.05
N ASP A 157 4.62 -3.69 20.95
CA ASP A 157 3.59 -4.53 21.55
C ASP A 157 2.18 -3.91 21.49
N GLU A 158 2.05 -2.69 20.98
CA GLU A 158 0.74 -2.04 20.75
C GLU A 158 0.34 -2.18 19.27
N ALA A 159 -0.78 -2.88 19.03
CA ALA A 159 -1.23 -3.26 17.69
C ALA A 159 -1.52 -2.07 16.77
N HIS A 160 -2.09 -0.97 17.30
CA HIS A 160 -2.35 0.25 16.52
C HIS A 160 -1.03 0.89 16.06
N HIS A 161 -0.03 0.97 16.97
CA HIS A 161 1.28 1.55 16.66
C HIS A 161 2.02 0.69 15.62
N VAL A 162 1.98 -0.63 15.75
CA VAL A 162 2.59 -1.54 14.78
C VAL A 162 1.94 -1.40 13.41
N CYS A 163 0.60 -1.43 13.31
CA CYS A 163 -0.09 -1.21 12.04
C CYS A 163 0.26 0.17 11.42
N GLY A 164 0.20 1.23 12.23
CA GLY A 164 0.58 2.57 11.80
C GLY A 164 2.03 2.66 11.32
N GLY A 165 2.95 1.98 12.01
CA GLY A 165 4.36 1.85 11.63
C GLY A 165 4.56 1.15 10.29
N LEU A 166 3.84 0.02 10.06
CA LEU A 166 3.88 -0.73 8.79
C LEU A 166 3.35 0.12 7.62
N PHE A 167 2.20 0.76 7.77
CA PHE A 167 1.65 1.62 6.70
C PHE A 167 2.52 2.85 6.42
N LYS A 168 3.06 3.51 7.45
CA LYS A 168 3.96 4.65 7.29
C LYS A 168 5.29 4.25 6.65
N SER A 169 5.88 3.11 7.05
CA SER A 169 7.14 2.63 6.47
C SER A 169 6.95 2.27 4.99
N PHE A 170 5.86 1.57 4.64
CA PHE A 170 5.50 1.32 3.25
C PHE A 170 5.29 2.62 2.46
N ALA A 171 4.53 3.56 3.01
CA ALA A 171 4.27 4.84 2.36
C ALA A 171 5.57 5.62 2.06
N ARG A 172 6.51 5.65 3.01
CA ARG A 172 7.81 6.31 2.84
C ARG A 172 8.71 5.59 1.85
N ALA A 173 8.73 4.24 1.86
CA ALA A 173 9.44 3.44 0.86
C ALA A 173 8.85 3.65 -0.54
N LEU A 174 7.50 3.68 -0.67
CA LEU A 174 6.81 3.97 -1.93
C LEU A 174 7.13 5.38 -2.44
N ARG A 175 7.13 6.38 -1.57
CA ARG A 175 7.51 7.76 -1.92
C ARG A 175 8.90 7.82 -2.54
N GLN A 176 9.86 7.07 -2.00
CA GLN A 176 11.22 6.99 -2.51
C GLN A 176 11.26 6.21 -3.84
N ALA A 177 10.68 5.01 -3.88
CA ALA A 177 10.75 4.12 -5.03
C ALA A 177 10.08 4.70 -6.30
N LYS A 178 8.96 5.42 -6.13
CA LYS A 178 8.22 6.07 -7.24
C LYS A 178 8.84 7.37 -7.74
N ALA A 179 9.78 7.95 -6.99
CA ALA A 179 10.40 9.22 -7.37
C ALA A 179 11.10 9.09 -8.73
N VAL A 180 11.06 10.16 -9.51
CA VAL A 180 11.81 10.24 -10.76
C VAL A 180 13.25 10.58 -10.45
N ASP A 181 14.18 9.76 -10.96
CA ASP A 181 15.63 10.01 -10.86
C ASP A 181 16.08 10.73 -12.13
N PRO A 182 16.59 11.97 -12.06
CA PRO A 182 17.04 12.71 -13.23
C PRO A 182 18.24 12.08 -13.94
N ASN A 183 18.96 11.18 -13.28
CA ASN A 183 20.11 10.47 -13.85
C ASN A 183 19.73 9.17 -14.54
N GLU A 184 18.53 8.61 -14.27
CA GLU A 184 18.02 7.38 -14.89
C GLU A 184 17.21 7.72 -16.16
N LYS A 185 17.74 7.38 -17.33
CA LYS A 185 17.08 7.69 -18.62
C LYS A 185 16.28 6.54 -19.21
N GLY A 186 16.41 5.36 -18.62
CA GLY A 186 15.79 4.13 -19.12
C GLY A 186 14.95 3.43 -18.07
N VAL A 187 14.73 2.15 -18.30
CA VAL A 187 14.18 1.26 -17.30
C VAL A 187 15.30 0.92 -16.30
N PRO A 188 15.13 1.11 -14.99
CA PRO A 188 16.18 0.89 -13.99
C PRO A 188 16.44 -0.61 -13.75
N SER A 189 16.92 -1.29 -14.81
CA SER A 189 17.16 -2.74 -14.83
C SER A 189 18.30 -3.06 -15.75
N SER A 190 19.29 -3.84 -15.29
CA SER A 190 20.38 -4.37 -16.13
C SER A 190 19.90 -5.27 -17.28
N LYS A 191 18.65 -5.74 -17.20
CA LYS A 191 18.01 -6.53 -18.28
C LYS A 191 17.35 -5.68 -19.36
N GLY A 192 17.24 -4.35 -19.15
CA GLY A 192 16.57 -3.43 -20.07
C GLY A 192 15.03 -3.52 -20.06
N VAL A 193 14.45 -4.39 -19.21
CA VAL A 193 12.99 -4.59 -19.03
C VAL A 193 12.64 -4.79 -17.57
N ILE A 194 11.39 -4.45 -17.21
CA ILE A 194 10.74 -4.71 -15.91
C ILE A 194 9.39 -5.35 -16.16
#